data_82f396c527034f51f00e7009aad898b5
#
_entry.id   82f396c527034f51f00e7009aad898b5
#
_cell.length_a   1.000
_cell.length_b   1.000
_cell.length_c   1.000
_cell.angle_alpha   90.00
_cell.angle_beta   90.00
_cell.angle_gamma   90.00
#
_symmetry.space_group_name_H-M   'P 1'
#
loop_
_entity.id
_entity.type
_entity.pdbx_description
1 polymer ?
#
loop_
_entity_poly.entity_id
_entity_poly.type
_entity_poly.pdbx_seq_one_letter_code
_entity_poly.pdbx_strand_id
1 'polypeptide(L)'
;MEAIIADARRLGKKIAEHPRMTTFMSAAKAVAENEEAQGILRRYQDLTEKVQGLERNNQPIEPGDKRAMSESEAQVASNDLLKKMIQAQADYLEMMKRVNDAMEQAAAASHGE
;
A
#
# COMPACT_ATOMS: atom_id res chain seq x y z
N MET A 1 17.34 -23.25 -10.42
CA MET A 1 16.05 -22.76 -9.88
C MET A 1 15.96 -22.88 -8.37
N GLU A 2 16.33 -24.04 -7.80
CA GLU A 2 16.22 -24.25 -6.35
C GLU A 2 17.09 -23.31 -5.53
N ALA A 3 18.29 -23.00 -5.99
CA ALA A 3 19.18 -22.06 -5.30
C ALA A 3 18.58 -20.65 -5.26
N ILE A 4 17.96 -20.23 -6.35
CA ILE A 4 17.27 -18.93 -6.43
C ILE A 4 16.10 -18.88 -5.46
N ILE A 5 15.30 -19.94 -5.42
CA ILE A 5 14.15 -20.03 -4.51
C ILE A 5 14.60 -20.04 -3.04
N ALA A 6 15.69 -20.75 -2.73
CA ALA A 6 16.24 -20.76 -1.38
C ALA A 6 16.71 -19.37 -0.95
N ASP A 7 17.36 -18.64 -1.84
CA ASP A 7 17.78 -17.25 -1.59
C ASP A 7 16.58 -16.32 -1.41
N ALA A 8 15.55 -16.51 -2.23
CA ALA A 8 14.31 -15.73 -2.11
C ALA A 8 13.64 -15.96 -0.74
N ARG A 9 13.62 -17.20 -0.24
CA ARG A 9 13.08 -17.51 1.08
C ARG A 9 13.87 -16.84 2.20
N ARG A 10 15.21 -16.85 2.10
CA ARG A 10 16.06 -16.17 3.09
C ARG A 10 15.80 -14.66 3.08
N LEU A 11 15.71 -14.07 1.89
CA LEU A 11 15.39 -12.65 1.74
C LEU A 11 14.01 -12.33 2.33
N GLY A 12 13.01 -13.17 2.06
CA GLY A 12 11.67 -13.02 2.61
C GLY A 12 11.65 -12.99 4.14
N LYS A 13 12.45 -13.87 4.77
CA LYS A 13 12.59 -13.87 6.23
C LYS A 13 13.18 -12.56 6.75
N LYS A 14 14.22 -12.06 6.09
CA LYS A 14 14.84 -10.78 6.46
C LYS A 14 13.86 -9.63 6.32
N ILE A 15 13.08 -9.62 5.25
CA ILE A 15 12.04 -8.61 5.03
C ILE A 15 10.99 -8.68 6.16
N ALA A 16 10.54 -9.89 6.50
CA ALA A 16 9.52 -10.08 7.54
C ALA A 16 9.98 -9.57 8.91
N GLU A 17 11.28 -9.64 9.20
CA GLU A 17 11.86 -9.23 10.46
C GLU A 17 12.28 -7.75 10.49
N HIS A 18 12.25 -7.09 9.34
CA HIS A 18 12.65 -5.69 9.24
C HIS A 18 11.64 -4.76 9.91
N PRO A 19 12.09 -3.71 10.63
CA PRO A 19 11.18 -2.77 11.30
C PRO A 19 10.09 -2.16 10.41
N ARG A 20 10.39 -1.88 9.13
CA ARG A 20 9.38 -1.35 8.21
C ARG A 20 8.23 -2.33 8.01
N MET A 21 8.53 -3.63 7.94
CA MET A 21 7.50 -4.66 7.81
C MET A 21 6.70 -4.82 9.11
N THR A 22 7.40 -4.94 10.24
CA THR A 22 6.73 -5.16 11.53
C THR A 22 5.89 -3.94 11.93
N THR A 23 6.37 -2.73 11.63
CA THR A 23 5.61 -1.50 11.88
C THR A 23 4.35 -1.44 11.02
N PHE A 24 4.47 -1.79 9.74
CA PHE A 24 3.32 -1.84 8.84
C PHE A 24 2.29 -2.87 9.30
N MET A 25 2.73 -4.08 9.63
CA MET A 25 1.82 -5.13 10.10
C MET A 25 1.10 -4.74 11.39
N SER A 26 1.81 -4.10 12.31
CA SER A 26 1.23 -3.60 13.56
C SER A 26 0.20 -2.49 13.30
N ALA A 27 0.52 -1.56 12.41
CA ALA A 27 -0.40 -0.48 12.05
C ALA A 27 -1.65 -1.01 11.35
N ALA A 28 -1.48 -1.96 10.43
CA ALA A 28 -2.60 -2.60 9.74
C ALA A 28 -3.51 -3.34 10.71
N LYS A 29 -2.93 -4.03 11.69
CA LYS A 29 -3.69 -4.72 12.74
C LYS A 29 -4.49 -3.72 13.58
N ALA A 30 -3.90 -2.59 13.96
CA ALA A 30 -4.59 -1.57 14.73
C ALA A 30 -5.80 -1.02 13.98
N VAL A 31 -5.69 -0.81 12.66
CA VAL A 31 -6.81 -0.41 11.82
C VAL A 31 -7.86 -1.51 11.78
N ALA A 32 -7.44 -2.77 11.58
CA ALA A 32 -8.36 -3.91 11.49
C ALA A 32 -9.18 -4.10 12.76
N GLU A 33 -8.65 -3.71 13.91
CA GLU A 33 -9.31 -3.84 15.20
C GLU A 33 -10.13 -2.61 15.61
N ASN A 34 -10.13 -1.55 14.78
CA ASN A 34 -10.83 -0.31 15.08
C ASN A 34 -11.99 -0.09 14.10
N GLU A 35 -13.21 -0.14 14.61
CA GLU A 35 -14.41 -0.03 13.75
C GLU A 35 -14.51 1.31 13.04
N GLU A 36 -14.15 2.40 13.70
CA GLU A 36 -14.20 3.73 13.10
C GLU A 36 -13.22 3.83 11.93
N ALA A 37 -11.97 3.42 12.13
CA ALA A 37 -10.95 3.42 11.08
C ALA A 37 -11.34 2.55 9.90
N GLN A 38 -11.89 1.35 10.17
CA GLN A 38 -12.38 0.45 9.12
C GLN A 38 -13.52 1.07 8.31
N GLY A 39 -14.45 1.72 8.99
CA GLY A 39 -15.57 2.39 8.32
C GLY A 39 -15.11 3.51 7.40
N ILE A 40 -14.17 4.33 7.85
CA ILE A 40 -13.58 5.40 7.06
C ILE A 40 -12.86 4.84 5.84
N LEU A 41 -12.05 3.80 6.03
CA LEU A 41 -11.29 3.17 4.95
C LEU A 41 -12.21 2.53 3.91
N ARG A 42 -13.24 1.81 4.37
CA ARG A 42 -14.21 1.15 3.48
C ARG A 42 -14.94 2.18 2.62
N ARG A 43 -15.41 3.26 3.23
CA ARG A 43 -16.09 4.32 2.50
C ARG A 43 -15.17 4.93 1.43
N TYR A 44 -13.90 5.16 1.77
CA TYR A 44 -12.92 5.69 0.82
C TYR A 44 -12.71 4.73 -0.35
N GLN A 45 -12.56 3.43 -0.06
CA GLN A 45 -12.37 2.40 -1.09
C GLN A 45 -13.59 2.31 -2.02
N ASP A 46 -14.80 2.34 -1.45
CA ASP A 46 -16.04 2.27 -2.23
C ASP A 46 -16.18 3.47 -3.16
N LEU A 47 -15.88 4.67 -2.67
CA LEU A 47 -15.94 5.89 -3.48
C LEU A 47 -14.86 5.90 -4.56
N THR A 48 -13.66 5.45 -4.24
CA THR A 48 -12.57 5.34 -5.22
C THR A 48 -12.96 4.38 -6.35
N GLU A 49 -13.52 3.22 -6.00
CA GLU A 49 -13.98 2.23 -6.97
C GLU A 49 -15.11 2.80 -7.86
N LYS A 50 -16.05 3.52 -7.26
CA LYS A 50 -17.13 4.16 -8.01
C LYS A 50 -16.59 5.17 -9.03
N VAL A 51 -15.68 6.05 -8.61
CA VAL A 51 -15.08 7.06 -9.49
C VAL A 51 -14.28 6.40 -10.61
N GLN A 52 -13.48 5.39 -10.29
CA GLN A 52 -12.73 4.64 -11.31
C GLN A 52 -13.65 3.96 -12.31
N GLY A 53 -14.78 3.43 -11.85
CA GLY A 53 -15.79 2.83 -12.70
C GLY A 53 -16.41 3.83 -13.67
N LEU A 54 -16.72 5.04 -13.19
CA LEU A 54 -17.24 6.11 -14.03
C LEU A 54 -16.22 6.52 -15.10
N GLU A 55 -14.95 6.66 -14.72
CA GLU A 55 -13.87 7.00 -15.67
C GLU A 55 -13.70 5.94 -16.75
N ARG A 56 -13.72 4.65 -16.37
CA ARG A 56 -13.58 3.54 -17.34
C ARG A 56 -14.71 3.51 -18.34
N ASN A 57 -15.91 3.93 -17.95
CA ASN A 57 -17.10 3.92 -18.78
C ASN A 57 -17.35 5.25 -19.48
N ASN A 58 -16.38 6.19 -19.41
CA ASN A 58 -16.48 7.53 -19.98
C ASN A 58 -17.73 8.29 -19.49
N GLN A 59 -18.14 8.01 -18.26
CA GLN A 59 -19.26 8.70 -17.63
C GLN A 59 -18.76 9.88 -16.81
N PRO A 60 -19.52 10.98 -16.75
CA PRO A 60 -19.09 12.15 -15.96
C PRO A 60 -19.14 11.86 -14.47
N ILE A 61 -18.17 12.45 -13.74
CA ILE A 61 -18.16 12.43 -12.28
C ILE A 61 -19.00 13.60 -11.82
N GLU A 62 -20.09 13.30 -11.11
CA GLU A 62 -21.03 14.33 -10.63
C GLU A 62 -20.39 15.17 -9.53
N PRO A 63 -20.83 16.45 -9.34
CA PRO A 63 -20.32 17.29 -8.25
C PRO A 63 -20.48 16.66 -6.87
N GLY A 64 -21.57 15.92 -6.66
CA GLY A 64 -21.79 15.20 -5.40
C GLY A 64 -20.77 14.12 -5.15
N ASP A 65 -20.34 13.40 -6.20
CA ASP A 65 -19.30 12.37 -6.11
C ASP A 65 -17.95 13.00 -5.78
N LYS A 66 -17.63 14.14 -6.38
CA LYS A 66 -16.39 14.87 -6.09
C LYS A 66 -16.34 15.34 -4.65
N ARG A 67 -17.47 15.85 -4.14
CA ARG A 67 -17.59 16.31 -2.76
C ARG A 67 -17.43 15.14 -1.80
N ALA A 68 -18.10 14.02 -2.07
CA ALA A 68 -18.01 12.82 -1.23
C ALA A 68 -16.56 12.29 -1.19
N MET A 69 -15.85 12.27 -2.33
CA MET A 69 -14.43 11.88 -2.37
C MET A 69 -13.58 12.81 -1.53
N SER A 70 -13.76 14.12 -1.67
CA SER A 70 -12.99 15.11 -0.92
C SER A 70 -13.21 14.97 0.60
N GLU A 71 -14.45 14.77 1.02
CA GLU A 71 -14.78 14.56 2.42
C GLU A 71 -14.18 13.27 2.95
N SER A 72 -14.22 12.19 2.16
CA SER A 72 -13.65 10.90 2.52
C SER A 72 -12.14 10.98 2.65
N GLU A 73 -11.46 11.65 1.71
CA GLU A 73 -10.02 11.90 1.77
C GLU A 73 -9.62 12.64 3.04
N ALA A 74 -10.41 13.66 3.41
CA ALA A 74 -10.18 14.43 4.64
C ALA A 74 -10.33 13.56 5.89
N GLN A 75 -11.31 12.65 5.91
CA GLN A 75 -11.49 11.73 7.03
C GLN A 75 -10.32 10.77 7.16
N VAL A 76 -9.82 10.23 6.04
CA VAL A 76 -8.63 9.35 6.03
C VAL A 76 -7.42 10.15 6.55
N ALA A 77 -7.23 11.37 6.06
CA ALA A 77 -6.07 12.19 6.41
C ALA A 77 -6.07 12.63 7.87
N SER A 78 -7.24 12.68 8.52
CA SER A 78 -7.35 13.11 9.92
C SER A 78 -7.46 11.97 10.92
N ASN A 79 -7.58 10.72 10.48
CA ASN A 79 -7.63 9.56 11.36
C ASN A 79 -6.23 9.09 11.69
N ASP A 80 -5.85 9.10 12.97
CA ASP A 80 -4.48 8.80 13.40
C ASP A 80 -4.04 7.38 13.05
N LEU A 81 -4.93 6.39 13.19
CA LEU A 81 -4.58 5.00 12.87
C LEU A 81 -4.36 4.83 11.38
N LEU A 82 -5.20 5.43 10.55
CA LEU A 82 -5.06 5.38 9.10
C LEU A 82 -3.82 6.12 8.62
N LYS A 83 -3.52 7.27 9.22
CA LYS A 83 -2.29 8.02 8.91
C LYS A 83 -1.04 7.17 9.17
N LYS A 84 -0.99 6.50 10.33
CA LYS A 84 0.13 5.63 10.68
C LYS A 84 0.26 4.45 9.73
N MET A 85 -0.86 3.83 9.39
CA MET A 85 -0.85 2.70 8.45
C MET A 85 -0.37 3.12 7.06
N ILE A 86 -0.86 4.24 6.55
CA ILE A 86 -0.48 4.75 5.23
C ILE A 86 1.00 5.09 5.19
N GLN A 87 1.52 5.76 6.23
CA GLN A 87 2.94 6.09 6.31
C GLN A 87 3.79 4.82 6.39
N ALA A 88 3.41 3.87 7.22
CA ALA A 88 4.13 2.60 7.35
C ALA A 88 4.11 1.81 6.05
N GLN A 89 2.99 1.82 5.33
CA GLN A 89 2.87 1.18 4.02
C GLN A 89 3.82 1.82 3.01
N ALA A 90 3.88 3.16 2.98
CA ALA A 90 4.78 3.87 2.08
C ALA A 90 6.25 3.53 2.36
N ASP A 91 6.62 3.44 3.64
CA ASP A 91 7.98 3.06 4.04
C ASP A 91 8.31 1.62 3.64
N TYR A 92 7.35 0.70 3.80
CA TYR A 92 7.50 -0.69 3.37
C TYR A 92 7.65 -0.77 1.85
N LEU A 93 6.79 -0.09 1.09
CA LEU A 93 6.83 -0.11 -0.37
C LEU A 93 8.13 0.49 -0.91
N GLU A 94 8.66 1.54 -0.26
CA GLU A 94 9.95 2.13 -0.63
C GLU A 94 11.07 1.11 -0.44
N MET A 95 11.05 0.35 0.66
CA MET A 95 12.02 -0.73 0.89
C MET A 95 11.93 -1.80 -0.21
N MET A 96 10.71 -2.22 -0.55
CA MET A 96 10.51 -3.24 -1.58
C MET A 96 10.97 -2.77 -2.96
N LYS A 97 10.77 -1.49 -3.25
CA LYS A 97 11.30 -0.90 -4.49
C LYS A 97 12.82 -1.01 -4.54
N ARG A 98 13.50 -0.68 -3.44
CA ARG A 98 14.96 -0.78 -3.34
C ARG A 98 15.44 -2.23 -3.48
N VAL A 99 14.71 -3.18 -2.90
CA VAL A 99 15.01 -4.62 -3.02
C VAL A 99 14.91 -5.05 -4.48
N ASN A 100 13.82 -4.70 -5.14
CA ASN A 100 13.59 -5.06 -6.53
C ASN A 100 14.64 -4.42 -7.46
N ASP A 101 14.95 -3.15 -7.24
CA ASP A 101 15.97 -2.44 -8.02
C ASP A 101 17.35 -3.09 -7.86
N ALA A 102 17.71 -3.50 -6.64
CA ALA A 102 18.99 -4.17 -6.38
C ALA A 102 19.08 -5.50 -7.10
N MET A 103 18.00 -6.29 -7.12
CA MET A 103 17.96 -7.55 -7.84
C MET A 103 18.09 -7.33 -9.35
N GLU A 104 17.39 -6.36 -9.90
CA GLU A 104 17.44 -6.04 -11.33
C GLU A 104 18.83 -5.55 -11.73
N GLN A 105 19.45 -4.69 -10.93
CA GLN A 105 20.80 -4.19 -11.19
C GLN A 105 21.83 -5.31 -11.15
N ALA A 106 21.72 -6.23 -10.21
CA ALA A 106 22.61 -7.37 -10.11
C ALA A 106 22.47 -8.29 -11.32
N ALA A 107 21.23 -8.53 -11.76
CA ALA A 107 20.97 -9.36 -12.94
C ALA A 107 21.52 -8.71 -14.22
N ALA A 108 21.31 -7.40 -14.39
CA ALA A 108 21.81 -6.66 -15.55
C ALA A 108 23.34 -6.63 -15.58
N ALA A 109 23.98 -6.39 -14.45
CA ALA A 109 25.45 -6.37 -14.35
C ALA A 109 26.06 -7.72 -14.73
N SER A 110 25.40 -8.82 -14.37
CA SER A 110 25.86 -10.18 -14.68
C SER A 110 25.77 -10.49 -16.18
N HIS A 111 25.00 -9.73 -16.95
CA HIS A 111 24.91 -9.87 -18.39
C HIS A 111 25.75 -8.86 -19.16
N GLY A 112 26.68 -8.18 -18.48
CA GLY A 112 27.65 -7.29 -19.12
C GLY A 112 27.12 -5.93 -19.53
N GLU A 113 26.04 -5.50 -18.92
CA GLU A 113 25.42 -4.20 -19.26
C GLU A 113 25.87 -3.04 -18.40
#